data_7e36b39ddd44284b3f2f1848d6ead27c
#
_entry.id   7e36b39ddd44284b3f2f1848d6ead27c
#
_cell.length_a   1.000
_cell.length_b   1.000
_cell.length_c   1.000
_cell.angle_alpha   90.00
_cell.angle_beta   90.00
_cell.angle_gamma   90.00
#
_symmetry.space_group_name_H-M   'P 1'
#
loop_
_entity.id
_entity.type
_entity.pdbx_description
1 polymer ?
#
loop_
_entity_poly.entity_id
_entity_poly.type
_entity_poly.pdbx_seq_one_letter_code
_entity_poly.pdbx_strand_id
1 'polypeptide(L)'
;FRLAKENGVGTVLDTAGQPFTREDPFFSKLTDLMENTDLVMLDLKHIDPEKHRALTGHTNENILAFARYLNEIGKPMWIRHVLVPGVTDDNENLHGIRAFLDTLSNVKKVEVLPYHTLGIYKWESLGIPYTLKDVDPPTADTVKRAEEILGCSK
;
A
#
# COMPACT_ATOMS: atom_id res chain seq x y z
N PHE A 1 -13.94 -13.05 -8.49
CA PHE A 1 -13.77 -13.54 -7.12
C PHE A 1 -14.89 -14.52 -6.72
N ARG A 2 -16.18 -14.21 -6.98
CA ARG A 2 -17.29 -15.13 -6.65
C ARG A 2 -17.06 -16.55 -7.17
N LEU A 3 -16.74 -16.73 -8.45
CA LEU A 3 -16.44 -18.05 -9.04
C LEU A 3 -15.26 -18.76 -8.36
N ALA A 4 -14.24 -18.00 -7.95
CA ALA A 4 -13.10 -18.56 -7.21
C ALA A 4 -13.55 -19.09 -5.85
N LYS A 5 -14.37 -18.31 -5.13
CA LYS A 5 -14.94 -18.69 -3.83
C LYS A 5 -15.84 -19.93 -3.92
N GLU A 6 -16.71 -20.00 -4.94
CA GLU A 6 -17.58 -21.16 -5.20
C GLU A 6 -16.76 -22.44 -5.44
N ASN A 7 -15.50 -22.32 -5.90
CA ASN A 7 -14.58 -23.43 -6.10
C ASN A 7 -13.55 -23.61 -4.96
N GLY A 8 -13.77 -22.97 -3.80
CA GLY A 8 -12.90 -23.11 -2.63
C GLY A 8 -11.52 -22.44 -2.76
N VAL A 9 -11.36 -21.51 -3.72
CA VAL A 9 -10.11 -20.78 -3.93
C VAL A 9 -10.10 -19.49 -3.13
N GLY A 10 -9.02 -19.23 -2.38
CA GLY A 10 -8.80 -17.98 -1.67
C GLY A 10 -8.63 -16.79 -2.61
N THR A 11 -9.13 -15.64 -2.19
CA THR A 11 -9.14 -14.42 -3.01
C THR A 11 -8.42 -13.27 -2.31
N VAL A 12 -7.52 -12.61 -3.04
CA VAL A 12 -6.75 -11.47 -2.52
C VAL A 12 -6.90 -10.29 -3.48
N LEU A 13 -7.31 -9.13 -2.95
CA LEU A 13 -7.30 -7.88 -3.68
C LEU A 13 -5.99 -7.14 -3.41
N ASP A 14 -5.15 -7.00 -4.44
CA ASP A 14 -3.94 -6.18 -4.42
C ASP A 14 -4.25 -4.78 -4.98
N THR A 15 -4.07 -3.72 -4.20
CA THR A 15 -4.52 -2.39 -4.58
C THR A 15 -3.78 -1.27 -3.84
N ALA A 16 -3.73 -0.09 -4.48
CA ALA A 16 -3.36 1.17 -3.81
C ALA A 16 -4.57 1.87 -3.15
N GLY A 17 -5.80 1.41 -3.38
CA GLY A 17 -7.00 2.00 -2.77
C GLY A 17 -7.39 3.39 -3.28
N GLN A 18 -6.66 3.96 -4.25
CA GLN A 18 -6.85 5.33 -4.73
C GLN A 18 -8.25 5.66 -5.24
N PRO A 19 -8.99 4.75 -5.95
CA PRO A 19 -10.33 5.04 -6.42
C PRO A 19 -11.42 5.04 -5.34
N PHE A 20 -11.07 4.76 -4.07
CA PHE A 20 -12.06 4.61 -3.02
C PHE A 20 -12.94 5.85 -2.87
N THR A 21 -14.25 5.62 -2.88
CA THR A 21 -15.30 6.57 -2.50
C THR A 21 -16.48 5.80 -1.94
N ARG A 22 -17.29 6.46 -1.11
CA ARG A 22 -18.58 5.90 -0.62
C ARG A 22 -19.75 6.27 -1.53
N GLU A 23 -19.48 6.78 -2.71
CA GLU A 23 -20.51 7.15 -3.67
C GLU A 23 -20.86 5.98 -4.61
N ASP A 24 -22.14 5.84 -4.93
CA ASP A 24 -22.59 4.88 -5.93
C ASP A 24 -22.35 5.41 -7.35
N PRO A 25 -22.13 4.52 -8.32
CA PRO A 25 -22.23 3.05 -8.25
C PRO A 25 -20.93 2.35 -7.79
N PHE A 26 -19.89 3.08 -7.40
CA PHE A 26 -18.61 2.49 -6.98
C PHE A 26 -18.75 1.72 -5.67
N PHE A 27 -19.42 2.33 -4.69
CA PHE A 27 -19.48 1.76 -3.34
C PHE A 27 -20.26 0.43 -3.28
N SER A 28 -21.41 0.36 -3.98
CA SER A 28 -22.17 -0.89 -4.11
C SER A 28 -21.33 -2.01 -4.74
N LYS A 29 -20.59 -1.71 -5.81
CA LYS A 29 -19.71 -2.69 -6.47
C LYS A 29 -18.53 -3.12 -5.58
N LEU A 30 -17.97 -2.18 -4.83
CA LEU A 30 -16.91 -2.49 -3.87
C LEU A 30 -17.42 -3.40 -2.75
N THR A 31 -18.62 -3.15 -2.23
CA THR A 31 -19.25 -3.99 -1.19
C THR A 31 -19.42 -5.42 -1.70
N ASP A 32 -19.98 -5.62 -2.89
CA ASP A 32 -20.10 -6.93 -3.53
C ASP A 32 -18.73 -7.62 -3.70
N LEU A 33 -17.70 -6.85 -4.07
CA LEU A 33 -16.34 -7.37 -4.18
C LEU A 33 -15.80 -7.81 -2.82
N MET A 34 -16.01 -7.00 -1.78
CA MET A 34 -15.53 -7.32 -0.42
C MET A 34 -16.17 -8.57 0.16
N GLU A 35 -17.43 -8.90 -0.16
CA GLU A 35 -18.07 -10.17 0.25
C GLU A 35 -17.31 -11.39 -0.29
N ASN A 36 -16.68 -11.25 -1.45
CA ASN A 36 -15.95 -12.32 -2.13
C ASN A 36 -14.41 -12.19 -2.01
N THR A 37 -13.91 -11.30 -1.14
CA THR A 37 -12.49 -11.06 -0.89
C THR A 37 -12.09 -11.60 0.48
N ASP A 38 -11.07 -12.43 0.57
CA ASP A 38 -10.57 -12.95 1.85
C ASP A 38 -9.54 -12.02 2.49
N LEU A 39 -8.72 -11.36 1.68
CA LEU A 39 -7.63 -10.50 2.12
C LEU A 39 -7.47 -9.32 1.17
N VAL A 40 -7.17 -8.15 1.72
CA VAL A 40 -6.73 -6.99 0.93
C VAL A 40 -5.26 -6.72 1.19
N MET A 41 -4.43 -6.65 0.14
CA MET A 41 -3.07 -6.13 0.19
C MET A 41 -3.10 -4.67 -0.23
N LEU A 42 -2.84 -3.76 0.72
CA LEU A 42 -2.97 -2.32 0.53
C LEU A 42 -1.59 -1.64 0.59
N ASP A 43 -1.26 -0.88 -0.45
CA ASP A 43 -0.04 -0.09 -0.50
C ASP A 43 -0.22 1.25 0.23
N LEU A 44 0.60 1.53 1.25
CA LEU A 44 0.76 2.85 1.86
C LEU A 44 2.14 3.42 1.48
N LYS A 45 2.15 4.37 0.54
CA LYS A 45 3.40 4.87 -0.04
C LYS A 45 4.00 6.05 0.73
N HIS A 46 3.17 6.94 1.26
CA HIS A 46 3.57 8.04 2.13
C HIS A 46 2.41 8.49 3.02
N ILE A 47 2.71 8.89 4.28
CA ILE A 47 1.67 9.35 5.21
C ILE A 47 1.29 10.82 4.96
N ASP A 48 2.25 11.65 4.56
CA ASP A 48 2.00 13.04 4.20
C ASP A 48 1.30 13.13 2.84
N PRO A 49 0.15 13.84 2.73
CA PRO A 49 -0.64 13.89 1.50
C PRO A 49 0.07 14.62 0.35
N GLU A 50 0.88 15.64 0.62
CA GLU A 50 1.57 16.40 -0.43
C GLU A 50 2.80 15.63 -0.95
N LYS A 51 3.56 14.98 -0.05
CA LYS A 51 4.65 14.09 -0.47
C LYS A 51 4.10 12.87 -1.24
N HIS A 52 2.94 12.34 -0.82
CA HIS A 52 2.24 11.28 -1.57
C HIS A 52 1.83 11.76 -2.95
N ARG A 53 1.30 13.00 -3.06
CA ARG A 53 0.95 13.60 -4.35
C ARG A 53 2.16 13.79 -5.25
N ALA A 54 3.28 14.26 -4.72
CA ALA A 54 4.52 14.42 -5.47
C ALA A 54 5.03 13.07 -6.03
N LEU A 55 4.82 11.98 -5.26
CA LEU A 55 5.27 10.64 -5.65
C LEU A 55 4.32 9.95 -6.64
N THR A 56 3.01 10.14 -6.52
CA THR A 56 2.00 9.32 -7.22
C THR A 56 1.03 10.11 -8.10
N GLY A 57 1.04 11.44 -8.01
CA GLY A 57 0.09 12.33 -8.67
C GLY A 57 -1.21 12.57 -7.87
N HIS A 58 -1.45 11.87 -6.77
CA HIS A 58 -2.67 11.97 -5.94
C HIS A 58 -2.34 12.04 -4.45
N THR A 59 -3.22 12.67 -3.65
CA THR A 59 -3.13 12.59 -2.20
C THR A 59 -3.45 11.17 -1.70
N ASN A 60 -3.15 10.89 -0.44
CA ASN A 60 -3.41 9.58 0.19
C ASN A 60 -4.76 9.50 0.92
N GLU A 61 -5.58 10.55 0.89
CA GLU A 61 -6.84 10.64 1.64
C GLU A 61 -7.79 9.46 1.37
N ASN A 62 -7.99 9.13 0.09
CA ASN A 62 -8.82 8.00 -0.32
C ASN A 62 -8.24 6.66 0.16
N ILE A 63 -6.93 6.52 0.15
CA ILE A 63 -6.23 5.30 0.59
C ILE A 63 -6.43 5.10 2.09
N LEU A 64 -6.22 6.14 2.88
CA LEU A 64 -6.44 6.10 4.33
C LEU A 64 -7.92 5.89 4.69
N ALA A 65 -8.84 6.50 3.92
CA ALA A 65 -10.27 6.28 4.06
C ALA A 65 -10.65 4.82 3.72
N PHE A 66 -10.04 4.23 2.70
CA PHE A 66 -10.25 2.83 2.36
C PHE A 66 -9.75 1.88 3.46
N ALA A 67 -8.56 2.14 4.01
CA ALA A 67 -8.05 1.36 5.14
C ALA A 67 -9.01 1.41 6.36
N ARG A 68 -9.56 2.59 6.68
CA ARG A 68 -10.57 2.73 7.74
C ARG A 68 -11.86 1.96 7.41
N TYR A 69 -12.34 2.03 6.16
CA TYR A 69 -13.50 1.26 5.73
C TYR A 69 -13.27 -0.25 5.88
N LEU A 70 -12.11 -0.76 5.48
CA LEU A 70 -11.76 -2.17 5.67
C LEU A 70 -11.73 -2.56 7.17
N ASN A 71 -11.29 -1.63 8.02
CA ASN A 71 -11.33 -1.83 9.47
C ASN A 71 -12.76 -1.85 10.01
N GLU A 72 -13.64 -0.96 9.54
CA GLU A 72 -15.07 -0.93 9.91
C GLU A 72 -15.78 -2.27 9.62
N ILE A 73 -15.48 -2.87 8.46
CA ILE A 73 -16.10 -4.16 8.07
C ILE A 73 -15.31 -5.38 8.55
N GLY A 74 -14.23 -5.19 9.32
CA GLY A 74 -13.37 -6.27 9.83
C GLY A 74 -12.63 -7.06 8.75
N LYS A 75 -12.42 -6.50 7.54
CA LYS A 75 -11.76 -7.17 6.44
C LYS A 75 -10.27 -7.29 6.73
N PRO A 76 -9.67 -8.51 6.73
CA PRO A 76 -8.23 -8.68 6.93
C PRO A 76 -7.42 -7.88 5.92
N MET A 77 -6.38 -7.20 6.40
CA MET A 77 -5.43 -6.43 5.58
C MET A 77 -3.99 -6.86 5.78
N TRP A 78 -3.23 -6.88 4.69
CA TRP A 78 -1.78 -6.72 4.71
C TRP A 78 -1.43 -5.33 4.20
N ILE A 79 -0.54 -4.65 4.91
CA ILE A 79 -0.03 -3.34 4.50
C ILE A 79 1.34 -3.53 3.88
N ARG A 80 1.55 -2.92 2.72
CA ARG A 80 2.86 -2.91 2.05
C ARG A 80 3.37 -1.49 1.93
N HIS A 81 4.64 -1.31 2.24
CA HIS A 81 5.34 -0.04 2.10
C HIS A 81 6.58 -0.22 1.24
N VAL A 82 6.63 0.47 0.10
CA VAL A 82 7.83 0.48 -0.76
C VAL A 82 8.82 1.48 -0.20
N LEU A 83 9.98 0.97 0.22
CA LEU A 83 11.04 1.77 0.85
C LEU A 83 11.99 2.31 -0.22
N VAL A 84 11.84 3.58 -0.55
CA VAL A 84 12.66 4.31 -1.55
C VAL A 84 13.55 5.30 -0.82
N PRO A 85 14.90 5.13 -0.85
CA PRO A 85 15.83 6.04 -0.18
C PRO A 85 15.64 7.51 -0.60
N GLY A 86 15.59 8.41 0.39
CA GLY A 86 15.37 9.83 0.19
C GLY A 86 13.96 10.24 -0.23
N VAL A 87 13.02 9.29 -0.35
CA VAL A 87 11.65 9.55 -0.79
C VAL A 87 10.62 9.08 0.22
N THR A 88 10.71 7.82 0.69
CA THR A 88 9.73 7.21 1.59
C THR A 88 10.35 6.65 2.86
N ASP A 89 11.67 6.72 3.01
CA ASP A 89 12.44 6.09 4.09
C ASP A 89 12.72 7.01 5.29
N ASP A 90 12.21 8.25 5.28
CA ASP A 90 12.40 9.18 6.40
C ASP A 90 11.60 8.74 7.65
N ASN A 91 12.15 9.03 8.84
CA ASN A 91 11.56 8.59 10.10
C ASN A 91 10.18 9.19 10.35
N GLU A 92 9.92 10.42 9.91
CA GLU A 92 8.62 11.07 10.08
C GLU A 92 7.53 10.30 9.33
N ASN A 93 7.80 9.91 8.09
CA ASN A 93 6.92 9.07 7.29
C ASN A 93 6.67 7.71 7.97
N LEU A 94 7.74 6.99 8.33
CA LEU A 94 7.63 5.65 8.92
C LEU A 94 6.87 5.66 10.25
N HIS A 95 7.17 6.60 11.15
CA HIS A 95 6.44 6.74 12.42
C HIS A 95 5.00 7.20 12.19
N GLY A 96 4.75 8.07 11.21
CA GLY A 96 3.41 8.49 10.85
C GLY A 96 2.56 7.34 10.31
N ILE A 97 3.12 6.50 9.45
CA ILE A 97 2.46 5.25 9.00
C ILE A 97 2.19 4.36 10.21
N ARG A 98 3.19 4.11 11.08
CA ARG A 98 3.00 3.27 12.27
C ARG A 98 1.86 3.79 13.15
N ALA A 99 1.85 5.09 13.47
CA ALA A 99 0.80 5.72 14.27
C ALA A 99 -0.59 5.56 13.62
N PHE A 100 -0.69 5.65 12.29
CA PHE A 100 -1.95 5.37 11.58
C PHE A 100 -2.34 3.89 11.71
N LEU A 101 -1.42 2.95 11.52
CA LEU A 101 -1.68 1.51 11.63
C LEU A 101 -2.13 1.12 13.03
N ASP A 102 -1.64 1.78 14.09
CA ASP A 102 -2.05 1.56 15.48
C ASP A 102 -3.52 1.90 15.73
N THR A 103 -4.17 2.66 14.85
CA THR A 103 -5.60 2.94 14.91
C THR A 103 -6.47 1.83 14.29
N LEU A 104 -5.86 0.82 13.67
CA LEU A 104 -6.54 -0.25 12.93
C LEU A 104 -6.36 -1.60 13.66
N SER A 105 -7.45 -2.38 13.76
CA SER A 105 -7.45 -3.68 14.45
C SER A 105 -7.38 -4.89 13.52
N ASN A 106 -7.55 -4.68 12.22
CA ASN A 106 -7.67 -5.72 11.19
C ASN A 106 -6.40 -5.96 10.37
N VAL A 107 -5.29 -5.25 10.66
CA VAL A 107 -4.00 -5.45 10.02
C VAL A 107 -3.39 -6.78 10.50
N LYS A 108 -3.14 -7.69 9.56
CA LYS A 108 -2.57 -9.04 9.83
C LYS A 108 -1.08 -9.11 9.55
N LYS A 109 -0.57 -8.25 8.67
CA LYS A 109 0.86 -8.18 8.34
C LYS A 109 1.20 -6.78 7.85
N VAL A 110 2.39 -6.33 8.21
CA VAL A 110 3.05 -5.18 7.59
C VAL A 110 4.31 -5.68 6.89
N GLU A 111 4.54 -5.24 5.66
CA GLU A 111 5.66 -5.68 4.83
C GLU A 111 6.36 -4.48 4.22
N VAL A 112 7.67 -4.40 4.44
CA VAL A 112 8.55 -3.45 3.75
C VAL A 112 9.05 -4.10 2.47
N LEU A 113 8.85 -3.42 1.35
CA LEU A 113 9.32 -3.82 0.04
C LEU A 113 10.51 -2.92 -0.35
N PRO A 114 11.74 -3.41 -0.33
CA PRO A 114 12.90 -2.62 -0.75
C PRO A 114 12.78 -2.21 -2.22
N TYR A 115 12.98 -0.92 -2.50
CA TYR A 115 13.08 -0.43 -3.86
C TYR A 115 14.17 -1.18 -4.64
N HIS A 116 13.91 -1.47 -5.90
CA HIS A 116 14.86 -2.12 -6.82
C HIS A 116 14.73 -1.56 -8.24
N THR A 117 15.78 -1.68 -9.01
CA THR A 117 15.92 -1.10 -10.34
C THR A 117 15.43 -1.98 -11.50
N LEU A 118 14.92 -3.18 -11.21
CA LEU A 118 14.53 -4.19 -12.21
C LEU A 118 13.49 -3.71 -13.24
N GLY A 119 12.74 -2.64 -12.95
CA GLY A 119 11.72 -2.09 -13.84
C GLY A 119 12.21 -0.99 -14.78
N ILE A 120 13.44 -0.47 -14.63
CA ILE A 120 13.94 0.71 -15.37
C ILE A 120 13.85 0.52 -16.88
N TYR A 121 14.26 -0.65 -17.39
CA TYR A 121 14.23 -0.96 -18.80
C TYR A 121 12.84 -0.78 -19.47
N LYS A 122 11.75 -0.91 -18.69
CA LYS A 122 10.38 -0.71 -19.20
C LYS A 122 10.12 0.77 -19.50
N TRP A 123 10.60 1.65 -18.63
CA TRP A 123 10.49 3.09 -18.81
C TRP A 123 11.31 3.53 -20.05
N GLU A 124 12.53 3.01 -20.18
CA GLU A 124 13.40 3.26 -21.35
C GLU A 124 12.74 2.79 -22.64
N SER A 125 12.18 1.57 -22.64
CA SER A 125 11.47 1.01 -23.81
C SER A 125 10.23 1.81 -24.21
N LEU A 126 9.59 2.50 -23.27
CA LEU A 126 8.43 3.36 -23.51
C LEU A 126 8.82 4.81 -23.84
N GLY A 127 10.13 5.16 -23.78
CA GLY A 127 10.61 6.53 -23.94
C GLY A 127 10.14 7.49 -22.84
N ILE A 128 9.78 6.97 -21.67
CA ILE A 128 9.29 7.77 -20.54
C ILE A 128 10.46 7.99 -19.56
N PRO A 129 10.76 9.25 -19.17
CA PRO A 129 11.79 9.53 -18.19
C PRO A 129 11.50 8.83 -16.85
N TYR A 130 12.49 8.10 -16.32
CA TYR A 130 12.38 7.48 -14.99
C TYR A 130 12.94 8.41 -13.92
N THR A 131 12.08 8.89 -13.03
CA THR A 131 12.43 9.90 -12.03
C THR A 131 13.38 9.42 -10.94
N LEU A 132 13.42 8.10 -10.69
CA LEU A 132 14.26 7.46 -9.66
C LEU A 132 15.51 6.80 -10.24
N LYS A 133 15.97 7.20 -11.44
CA LYS A 133 17.11 6.57 -12.14
C LYS A 133 18.42 6.63 -11.35
N ASP A 134 18.58 7.68 -10.52
CA ASP A 134 19.79 7.94 -9.75
C ASP A 134 19.62 7.54 -8.25
N VAL A 135 18.55 6.80 -7.93
CA VAL A 135 18.28 6.30 -6.57
C VAL A 135 18.76 4.85 -6.46
N ASP A 136 19.73 4.62 -5.59
CA ASP A 136 20.20 3.27 -5.27
C ASP A 136 19.18 2.51 -4.40
N PRO A 137 19.13 1.17 -4.48
CA PRO A 137 18.36 0.35 -3.55
C PRO A 137 18.76 0.63 -2.09
N PRO A 138 17.81 0.52 -1.13
CA PRO A 138 18.10 0.73 0.29
C PRO A 138 19.09 -0.31 0.81
N THR A 139 19.93 0.10 1.77
CA THR A 139 20.83 -0.83 2.47
C THR A 139 20.05 -1.78 3.38
N ALA A 140 20.64 -2.91 3.74
CA ALA A 140 20.06 -3.85 4.69
C ALA A 140 19.72 -3.19 6.05
N ASP A 141 20.56 -2.27 6.51
CA ASP A 141 20.33 -1.53 7.77
C ASP A 141 19.14 -0.56 7.65
N THR A 142 18.97 0.10 6.49
CA THR A 142 17.82 0.97 6.22
C THR A 142 16.53 0.16 6.20
N VAL A 143 16.54 -1.01 5.56
CA VAL A 143 15.39 -1.92 5.53
C VAL A 143 15.03 -2.39 6.93
N LYS A 144 16.02 -2.88 7.69
CA LYS A 144 15.83 -3.35 9.06
C LYS A 144 15.24 -2.27 9.97
N ARG A 145 15.76 -1.05 9.90
CA ARG A 145 15.23 0.10 10.64
C ARG A 145 13.75 0.35 10.29
N ALA A 146 13.39 0.34 9.02
CA ALA A 146 12.02 0.54 8.57
C ALA A 146 11.09 -0.59 9.07
N GLU A 147 11.54 -1.84 9.01
CA GLU A 147 10.81 -3.01 9.54
C GLU A 147 10.57 -2.89 11.05
N GLU A 148 11.58 -2.45 11.81
CA GLU A 148 11.47 -2.25 13.26
C GLU A 148 10.45 -1.15 13.59
N ILE A 149 10.51 0.01 12.90
CA ILE A 149 9.56 1.13 13.12
C ILE A 149 8.14 0.72 12.75
N LEU A 150 7.97 0.07 11.61
CA LEU A 150 6.65 -0.34 11.12
C LEU A 150 6.06 -1.56 11.85
N GLY A 151 6.87 -2.26 12.66
CA GLY A 151 6.44 -3.44 13.40
C GLY A 151 6.18 -4.65 12.49
N CYS A 152 7.04 -4.85 11.49
CA CYS A 152 6.94 -6.00 10.60
C CYS A 152 7.18 -7.29 11.39
N SER A 153 6.19 -8.20 11.40
CA SER A 153 6.35 -9.55 11.97
C SER A 153 7.25 -10.38 11.05
N LYS A 154 8.23 -11.06 11.64
CA LYS A 154 9.02 -12.07 10.93
C LYS A 154 8.21 -13.32 10.67
#